data_0ca08313a4f85d35877cfbe930220dce
#
_entry.id   0ca08313a4f85d35877cfbe930220dce
#
_cell.length_a   1.000
_cell.length_b   1.000
_cell.length_c   1.000
_cell.angle_alpha   90.00
_cell.angle_beta   90.00
_cell.angle_gamma   90.00
#
_symmetry.space_group_name_H-M   'P 1'
#
loop_
_entity.id
_entity.type
_entity.pdbx_description
1 polymer ?
#
loop_
_entity_poly.entity_id
_entity_poly.type
_entity_poly.pdbx_seq_one_letter_code
_entity_poly.pdbx_strand_id
1 'polypeptide(L)'
;MQIPTYTQLGLTLLALAAGCGSAQQVVCPDIAIRAVGVRVIDNATGAPITSSTQIAWSRSGDDVALTEHVPASYPDTSAFILEIVSAGSYQLIVSRAGYLNRNVSVNVASTGGPCPESVPVTLVVPLDRATP
;
A
#
# COMPACT_ATOMS: atom_id res chain seq x y z
N MET A 1 0.84 -89.26 17.60
CA MET A 1 1.96 -88.43 17.16
C MET A 1 1.38 -87.38 16.21
N GLN A 2 1.03 -86.18 16.77
CA GLN A 2 0.34 -85.12 16.00
C GLN A 2 1.30 -83.95 15.87
N ILE A 3 1.52 -83.51 14.62
CA ILE A 3 2.38 -82.41 14.27
C ILE A 3 1.47 -81.16 14.13
N PRO A 4 1.72 -80.08 14.87
CA PRO A 4 0.92 -78.85 14.67
C PRO A 4 1.41 -78.05 13.45
N THR A 5 0.50 -77.72 12.60
CA THR A 5 0.66 -76.85 11.44
C THR A 5 0.81 -75.42 11.88
N TYR A 6 1.98 -74.79 11.61
CA TYR A 6 2.17 -73.37 11.80
C TYR A 6 1.55 -72.57 10.68
N THR A 7 0.52 -71.85 11.02
CA THR A 7 -0.10 -70.87 10.13
C THR A 7 0.78 -69.62 10.07
N GLN A 8 1.44 -69.35 8.96
CA GLN A 8 2.18 -68.11 8.72
C GLN A 8 1.20 -66.95 8.56
N LEU A 9 1.14 -66.04 9.51
CA LEU A 9 0.49 -64.77 9.41
C LEU A 9 1.37 -63.81 8.61
N GLY A 10 1.00 -63.57 7.33
CA GLY A 10 1.67 -62.58 6.50
C GLY A 10 1.33 -61.18 6.99
N LEU A 11 2.31 -60.50 7.58
CA LEU A 11 2.22 -59.12 7.99
C LEU A 11 2.48 -58.22 6.76
N THR A 12 1.41 -57.77 6.13
CA THR A 12 1.48 -56.82 4.99
C THR A 12 1.75 -55.42 5.60
N LEU A 13 3.01 -54.98 5.53
CA LEU A 13 3.41 -53.63 5.90
C LEU A 13 2.94 -52.66 4.79
N LEU A 14 1.83 -51.96 5.03
CA LEU A 14 1.39 -50.85 4.19
C LEU A 14 2.26 -49.65 4.48
N ALA A 15 3.28 -49.39 3.67
CA ALA A 15 4.05 -48.15 3.71
C ALA A 15 3.19 -46.99 3.22
N LEU A 16 2.60 -46.25 4.15
CA LEU A 16 2.06 -44.92 3.85
C LEU A 16 3.25 -44.00 3.54
N ALA A 17 3.54 -43.81 2.27
CA ALA A 17 4.36 -42.69 1.79
C ALA A 17 3.58 -41.41 2.03
N ALA A 18 3.76 -40.80 3.23
CA ALA A 18 3.38 -39.42 3.48
C ALA A 18 4.26 -38.53 2.58
N GLY A 19 3.74 -38.24 1.39
CA GLY A 19 4.33 -37.21 0.54
C GLY A 19 4.24 -35.89 1.27
N CYS A 20 5.31 -35.50 1.97
CA CYS A 20 5.54 -34.12 2.36
C CYS A 20 5.67 -33.31 1.07
N GLY A 21 4.55 -32.85 0.53
CA GLY A 21 4.56 -31.78 -0.45
C GLY A 21 5.21 -30.58 0.27
N SER A 22 6.48 -30.32 -0.03
CA SER A 22 7.13 -29.08 0.37
C SER A 22 6.31 -27.94 -0.24
N ALA A 23 5.48 -27.29 0.58
CA ALA A 23 4.84 -26.05 0.18
C ALA A 23 5.98 -25.11 -0.23
N GLN A 24 6.08 -24.82 -1.52
CA GLN A 24 7.05 -23.86 -2.03
C GLN A 24 6.75 -22.53 -1.34
N GLN A 25 7.61 -22.15 -0.41
CA GLN A 25 7.49 -20.87 0.27
C GLN A 25 7.78 -19.78 -0.76
N VAL A 26 6.74 -19.04 -1.16
CA VAL A 26 6.90 -17.91 -2.05
C VAL A 26 7.59 -16.80 -1.27
N VAL A 27 8.81 -16.46 -1.65
CA VAL A 27 9.54 -15.34 -1.09
C VAL A 27 9.19 -14.10 -1.90
N CYS A 28 8.44 -13.18 -1.30
CA CYS A 28 8.12 -11.92 -1.93
C CYS A 28 9.30 -10.95 -1.82
N PRO A 29 9.64 -10.22 -2.89
CA PRO A 29 10.64 -9.16 -2.81
C PRO A 29 10.14 -8.06 -1.86
N ASP A 30 11.00 -7.63 -0.94
CA ASP A 30 10.72 -6.51 -0.02
C ASP A 30 10.98 -5.18 -0.76
N ILE A 31 10.06 -4.82 -1.66
CA ILE A 31 10.13 -3.58 -2.43
C ILE A 31 9.02 -2.66 -1.92
N ALA A 32 9.41 -1.61 -1.19
CA ALA A 32 8.48 -0.55 -0.81
C ALA A 32 8.21 0.37 -2.01
N ILE A 33 7.02 0.25 -2.60
CA ILE A 33 6.55 1.14 -3.68
C ILE A 33 5.79 2.28 -3.03
N ARG A 34 6.21 3.53 -3.30
CA ARG A 34 5.45 4.71 -2.90
C ARG A 34 4.16 4.77 -3.70
N ALA A 35 3.04 4.65 -2.99
CA ALA A 35 1.75 4.38 -3.60
C ALA A 35 0.92 5.64 -3.88
N VAL A 36 1.27 6.81 -3.32
CA VAL A 36 0.49 8.04 -3.53
C VAL A 36 1.39 9.19 -3.96
N GLY A 37 1.06 9.76 -5.12
CA GLY A 37 1.59 11.02 -5.60
C GLY A 37 0.55 12.13 -5.49
N VAL A 38 0.95 13.35 -5.14
CA VAL A 38 0.05 14.51 -5.03
C VAL A 38 0.59 15.65 -5.87
N ARG A 39 -0.25 16.12 -6.80
CA ARG A 39 -0.02 17.34 -7.58
C ARG A 39 -1.05 18.38 -7.15
N VAL A 40 -0.59 19.53 -6.68
CA VAL A 40 -1.48 20.61 -6.23
C VAL A 40 -1.56 21.67 -7.31
N ILE A 41 -2.78 22.13 -7.62
CA ILE A 41 -3.05 23.17 -8.62
C ILE A 41 -3.90 24.28 -8.02
N ASP A 42 -3.72 25.50 -8.53
CA ASP A 42 -4.64 26.61 -8.29
C ASP A 42 -5.94 26.35 -9.05
N ASN A 43 -7.07 26.29 -8.35
CA ASN A 43 -8.35 25.94 -8.94
C ASN A 43 -8.84 26.94 -9.99
N ALA A 44 -8.49 28.21 -9.83
CA ALA A 44 -8.93 29.27 -10.75
C ALA A 44 -8.13 29.30 -12.05
N THR A 45 -6.84 28.98 -12.00
CA THR A 45 -5.93 29.10 -13.15
C THR A 45 -5.46 27.77 -13.72
N GLY A 46 -5.59 26.67 -12.96
CA GLY A 46 -5.01 25.37 -13.28
C GLY A 46 -3.49 25.31 -13.15
N ALA A 47 -2.85 26.41 -12.71
CA ALA A 47 -1.41 26.46 -12.55
C ALA A 47 -0.93 25.50 -11.44
N PRO A 48 0.16 24.76 -11.65
CA PRO A 48 0.72 23.91 -10.60
C PRO A 48 1.31 24.77 -9.48
N ILE A 49 0.97 24.41 -8.24
CA ILE A 49 1.37 25.11 -7.00
C ILE A 49 1.82 24.13 -5.93
N THR A 50 2.40 23.00 -6.31
CA THR A 50 2.78 21.92 -5.39
C THR A 50 3.86 22.38 -4.40
N SER A 51 4.79 23.22 -4.81
CA SER A 51 5.82 23.76 -3.92
C SER A 51 5.21 24.50 -2.73
N SER A 52 5.90 24.51 -1.59
CA SER A 52 5.44 25.17 -0.34
C SER A 52 4.08 24.70 0.17
N THR A 53 3.62 23.51 -0.20
CA THR A 53 2.44 22.89 0.40
C THR A 53 2.83 22.04 1.62
N GLN A 54 1.87 21.86 2.50
CA GLN A 54 1.93 20.94 3.62
C GLN A 54 0.83 19.91 3.43
N ILE A 55 1.18 18.63 3.55
CA ILE A 55 0.25 17.54 3.38
C ILE A 55 0.27 16.69 4.64
N ALA A 56 -0.81 16.76 5.42
CA ALA A 56 -1.04 15.86 6.53
C ALA A 56 -1.85 14.67 6.04
N TRP A 57 -1.46 13.45 6.42
CA TRP A 57 -2.17 12.26 6.02
C TRP A 57 -2.22 11.21 7.14
N SER A 58 -3.31 10.46 7.17
CA SER A 58 -3.50 9.33 8.08
C SER A 58 -4.19 8.19 7.35
N ARG A 59 -3.93 6.95 7.79
CA ARG A 59 -4.72 5.81 7.35
C ARG A 59 -6.07 5.84 8.06
N SER A 60 -7.14 5.48 7.38
CA SER A 60 -8.48 5.42 7.98
C SER A 60 -8.49 4.45 9.17
N GLY A 61 -8.85 4.97 10.35
CA GLY A 61 -8.82 4.25 11.62
C GLY A 61 -7.56 4.51 12.48
N ASP A 62 -6.57 5.24 11.96
CA ASP A 62 -5.41 5.66 12.76
C ASP A 62 -5.65 7.05 13.36
N ASP A 63 -5.30 7.22 14.64
CA ASP A 63 -5.42 8.51 15.34
C ASP A 63 -4.25 9.46 15.07
N VAL A 64 -3.19 8.96 14.44
CA VAL A 64 -1.96 9.72 14.19
C VAL A 64 -1.86 10.13 12.73
N ALA A 65 -1.87 11.43 12.47
CA ALA A 65 -1.57 11.99 11.16
C ALA A 65 -0.06 12.24 11.03
N LEU A 66 0.52 11.79 9.93
CA LEU A 66 1.87 12.15 9.51
C LEU A 66 1.80 13.40 8.65
N THR A 67 2.78 14.30 8.79
CA THR A 67 2.82 15.56 8.03
C THR A 67 4.10 15.63 7.21
N GLU A 68 3.95 15.90 5.93
CA GLU A 68 5.04 16.12 5.00
C GLU A 68 5.01 17.54 4.44
N HIS A 69 6.19 18.16 4.32
CA HIS A 69 6.35 19.49 3.77
C HIS A 69 7.00 19.43 2.40
N VAL A 70 6.36 20.04 1.43
CA VAL A 70 6.95 20.19 0.09
C VAL A 70 7.85 21.43 0.10
N PRO A 71 9.16 21.29 -0.19
CA PRO A 71 10.08 22.41 -0.21
C PRO A 71 9.66 23.51 -1.18
N ALA A 72 9.98 24.77 -0.86
CA ALA A 72 9.70 25.91 -1.74
C ALA A 72 10.43 25.82 -3.09
N SER A 73 11.58 25.14 -3.11
CA SER A 73 12.36 24.86 -4.35
C SER A 73 11.87 23.67 -5.14
N TYR A 74 10.80 23.00 -4.69
CA TYR A 74 10.25 21.84 -5.41
C TYR A 74 9.65 22.27 -6.75
N PRO A 75 9.87 21.52 -7.85
CA PRO A 75 9.28 21.86 -9.14
C PRO A 75 7.76 21.78 -9.12
N ASP A 76 7.05 22.89 -9.34
CA ASP A 76 5.58 22.94 -9.33
C ASP A 76 4.93 22.08 -10.41
N THR A 77 5.69 21.66 -11.42
CA THR A 77 5.21 20.78 -12.51
C THR A 77 5.16 19.31 -12.13
N SER A 78 5.75 18.92 -11.00
CA SER A 78 5.85 17.52 -10.55
C SER A 78 4.85 17.21 -9.45
N ALA A 79 4.51 15.92 -9.32
CA ALA A 79 3.77 15.43 -8.15
C ALA A 79 4.74 15.15 -7.01
N PHE A 80 4.37 15.58 -5.81
CA PHE A 80 5.05 15.19 -4.59
C PHE A 80 4.60 13.78 -4.17
N ILE A 81 5.55 12.91 -3.83
CA ILE A 81 5.25 11.52 -3.49
C ILE A 81 5.28 11.36 -1.97
N LEU A 82 4.15 10.96 -1.40
CA LEU A 82 4.02 10.68 0.04
C LEU A 82 4.66 9.34 0.41
N GLU A 83 5.11 9.23 1.66
CA GLU A 83 5.68 7.99 2.22
C GLU A 83 4.59 6.91 2.51
N ILE A 84 3.55 6.85 1.70
CA ILE A 84 2.51 5.81 1.75
C ILE A 84 2.95 4.64 0.88
N VAL A 85 3.21 3.50 1.51
CA VAL A 85 3.74 2.30 0.84
C VAL A 85 2.79 1.09 0.89
N SER A 86 1.68 1.18 1.61
CA SER A 86 0.75 0.07 1.77
C SER A 86 -0.62 0.37 1.16
N ALA A 87 -1.31 -0.69 0.71
CA ALA A 87 -2.70 -0.59 0.31
C ALA A 87 -3.60 -0.22 1.49
N GLY A 88 -4.67 0.53 1.22
CA GLY A 88 -5.62 0.97 2.23
C GLY A 88 -6.29 2.28 1.88
N SER A 89 -7.17 2.73 2.76
CA SER A 89 -7.85 4.02 2.64
C SER A 89 -7.14 5.07 3.49
N TYR A 90 -6.88 6.21 2.90
CA TYR A 90 -6.16 7.31 3.54
C TYR A 90 -6.96 8.61 3.45
N GLN A 91 -6.79 9.46 4.44
CA GLN A 91 -7.30 10.82 4.49
C GLN A 91 -6.13 11.79 4.41
N LEU A 92 -6.19 12.73 3.48
CA LEU A 92 -5.18 13.75 3.28
C LEU A 92 -5.78 15.13 3.55
N ILE A 93 -5.02 15.99 4.19
CA ILE A 93 -5.32 17.42 4.34
C ILE A 93 -4.21 18.18 3.63
N VAL A 94 -4.54 18.81 2.51
CA VAL A 94 -3.60 19.60 1.73
C VAL A 94 -3.79 21.07 2.09
N SER A 95 -2.73 21.73 2.48
CA SER A 95 -2.73 23.14 2.90
C SER A 95 -1.59 23.92 2.27
N ARG A 96 -1.84 25.21 1.98
CA ARG A 96 -0.87 26.14 1.45
C ARG A 96 -1.24 27.56 1.90
N ALA A 97 -0.25 28.40 2.20
CA ALA A 97 -0.48 29.79 2.52
C ALA A 97 -1.22 30.52 1.39
N GLY A 98 -2.29 31.28 1.73
CA GLY A 98 -3.14 31.98 0.78
C GLY A 98 -4.21 31.14 0.11
N TYR A 99 -4.37 29.87 0.53
CA TYR A 99 -5.39 28.95 0.00
C TYR A 99 -6.21 28.32 1.14
N LEU A 100 -7.42 27.87 0.81
CA LEU A 100 -8.25 27.07 1.72
C LEU A 100 -7.71 25.63 1.76
N ASN A 101 -7.72 25.06 2.97
CA ASN A 101 -7.34 23.65 3.14
C ASN A 101 -8.32 22.74 2.41
N ARG A 102 -7.79 21.67 1.82
CA ARG A 102 -8.58 20.65 1.13
C ARG A 102 -8.40 19.28 1.75
N ASN A 103 -9.52 18.65 2.10
CA ASN A 103 -9.55 17.26 2.53
C ASN A 103 -9.76 16.36 1.31
N VAL A 104 -8.96 15.33 1.20
CA VAL A 104 -9.00 14.37 0.09
C VAL A 104 -8.92 12.96 0.66
N SER A 105 -9.83 12.09 0.21
CA SER A 105 -9.76 10.65 0.51
C SER A 105 -9.12 9.94 -0.67
N VAL A 106 -8.22 9.01 -0.41
CA VAL A 106 -7.61 8.16 -1.42
C VAL A 106 -7.67 6.71 -0.99
N ASN A 107 -7.98 5.84 -1.93
CA ASN A 107 -7.92 4.39 -1.73
C ASN A 107 -6.81 3.81 -2.60
N VAL A 108 -5.81 3.23 -1.96
CA VAL A 108 -4.71 2.53 -2.60
C VAL A 108 -5.08 1.06 -2.68
N ALA A 109 -5.30 0.58 -3.89
CA ALA A 109 -5.60 -0.82 -4.14
C ALA A 109 -4.35 -1.70 -3.97
N SER A 110 -4.57 -2.98 -3.75
CA SER A 110 -3.53 -4.00 -3.78
C SER A 110 -3.69 -4.87 -5.01
N THR A 111 -2.58 -5.28 -5.60
CA THR A 111 -2.58 -6.35 -6.58
C THR A 111 -2.95 -7.67 -5.90
N GLY A 112 -3.53 -8.60 -6.64
CA GLY A 112 -3.77 -9.95 -6.13
C GLY A 112 -2.53 -10.83 -6.18
N GLY A 113 -2.65 -12.04 -5.65
CA GLY A 113 -1.63 -13.09 -5.76
C GLY A 113 -0.78 -13.27 -4.51
N PRO A 114 0.25 -14.12 -4.60
CA PRO A 114 1.08 -14.50 -3.46
C PRO A 114 1.98 -13.37 -2.94
N CYS A 115 2.25 -12.35 -3.77
CA CYS A 115 3.06 -11.17 -3.42
C CYS A 115 2.25 -9.91 -3.76
N PRO A 116 1.30 -9.50 -2.90
CA PRO A 116 0.48 -8.34 -3.17
C PRO A 116 1.32 -7.05 -3.09
N GLU A 117 1.18 -6.19 -4.10
CA GLU A 117 1.82 -4.88 -4.17
C GLU A 117 0.77 -3.77 -4.16
N SER A 118 1.16 -2.58 -3.71
CA SER A 118 0.30 -1.40 -3.78
C SER A 118 0.26 -0.86 -5.21
N VAL A 119 -0.95 -0.51 -5.68
CA VAL A 119 -1.14 0.11 -6.99
C VAL A 119 -0.94 1.61 -6.85
N PRO A 120 0.08 2.22 -7.51
CA PRO A 120 0.33 3.65 -7.39
C PRO A 120 -0.84 4.50 -7.89
N VAL A 121 -1.16 5.57 -7.15
CA VAL A 121 -2.19 6.55 -7.47
C VAL A 121 -1.60 7.94 -7.46
N THR A 122 -1.89 8.75 -8.48
CA THR A 122 -1.56 10.18 -8.48
C THR A 122 -2.83 11.00 -8.39
N LEU A 123 -2.88 11.89 -7.38
CA LEU A 123 -3.98 12.78 -7.13
C LEU A 123 -3.66 14.18 -7.69
N VAL A 124 -4.65 14.81 -8.32
CA VAL A 124 -4.61 16.23 -8.62
C VAL A 124 -5.56 16.95 -7.66
N VAL A 125 -5.00 17.82 -6.81
CA VAL A 125 -5.73 18.50 -5.75
C VAL A 125 -5.84 19.99 -6.08
N PRO A 126 -7.02 20.46 -6.53
CA PRO A 126 -7.24 21.89 -6.74
C PRO A 126 -7.47 22.58 -5.39
N LEU A 127 -6.78 23.69 -5.18
CA LEU A 127 -6.98 24.56 -4.02
C LEU A 127 -7.65 25.86 -4.43
N ASP A 128 -8.63 26.29 -3.67
CA ASP A 128 -9.27 27.60 -3.82
C ASP A 128 -8.49 28.64 -3.02
N ARG A 129 -8.32 29.83 -3.58
CA ARG A 129 -7.68 30.93 -2.88
C ARG A 129 -8.53 31.35 -1.69
N ALA A 130 -7.87 31.59 -0.57
CA ALA A 130 -8.54 32.22 0.57
C ALA A 130 -8.91 33.66 0.20
N THR A 131 -10.15 34.05 0.47
CA THR A 131 -10.58 35.46 0.31
C THR A 131 -9.91 36.29 1.41
N PRO A 132 -9.35 37.45 1.11
CA PRO A 132 -8.77 38.33 2.13
C PRO A 132 -9.82 38.84 3.11
#